data_bef0ab886a68fab52b439b4408509d96
#
_entry.id   bef0ab886a68fab52b439b4408509d96
#
_cell.length_a   1.000
_cell.length_b   1.000
_cell.length_c   1.000
_cell.angle_alpha   90.00
_cell.angle_beta   90.00
_cell.angle_gamma   90.00
#
_symmetry.space_group_name_H-M   'P 1'
#
loop_
_entity.id
_entity.type
_entity.pdbx_description
1 polymer ?
#
loop_
_entity_poly.entity_id
_entity_poly.type
_entity_poly.pdbx_seq_one_letter_code
_entity_poly.pdbx_strand_id
1 'polypeptide(L)'
;MKEFSNVFDERGEHRICSDSAEPEKQRMQFNVYFLGIGGIGMSALARYFLHEGRRVAGYDRVRSHLTDQIEAEGAVVHYEEDPAQIPVDFRDPATTIVVYTPAVPADHAELRWFRQNGFEIVKRSQMLGYLSQGKFVMAVAGTHGKTTTTTLVAWLNHRVTGGGSAFLGGISRNFSSNLVLGSGRRLAVEADEFDRSFLRLWPDVAVVTSADADHLDIYGTHEALREAFSQFIGQIREGGVSI
;
A
#
# COMPACT_ATOMS: atom_id res chain seq x y z
N MET A 1 -21.94 -7.98 -16.12
CA MET A 1 -21.23 -6.75 -16.55
C MET A 1 -21.65 -5.57 -15.67
N LYS A 2 -21.51 -5.64 -14.35
CA LYS A 2 -21.81 -4.53 -13.39
C LYS A 2 -21.20 -4.74 -11.99
N GLU A 3 -20.15 -5.56 -11.82
CA GLU A 3 -19.68 -5.95 -10.47
C GLU A 3 -18.40 -5.26 -9.99
N PHE A 4 -17.67 -4.55 -10.86
CA PHE A 4 -16.42 -3.92 -10.47
C PHE A 4 -16.48 -2.41 -10.19
N SER A 5 -17.57 -1.73 -10.55
CA SER A 5 -17.68 -0.28 -10.38
C SER A 5 -17.97 0.19 -8.94
N ASN A 6 -17.82 -0.63 -7.92
CA ASN A 6 -18.24 -0.34 -6.55
C ASN A 6 -17.29 -0.87 -5.45
N VAL A 7 -16.01 -1.04 -5.72
CA VAL A 7 -15.07 -1.47 -4.66
C VAL A 7 -14.81 -0.34 -3.67
N PHE A 8 -14.84 0.90 -4.13
CA PHE A 8 -14.71 2.09 -3.28
C PHE A 8 -15.91 3.03 -3.47
N ASP A 9 -16.36 3.69 -2.39
CA ASP A 9 -17.35 4.77 -2.47
C ASP A 9 -16.69 6.10 -2.92
N GLU A 10 -17.48 7.16 -3.10
CA GLU A 10 -17.00 8.50 -3.51
C GLU A 10 -15.97 9.09 -2.52
N ARG A 11 -15.87 8.56 -1.31
CA ARG A 11 -14.89 8.93 -0.28
C ARG A 11 -13.66 8.03 -0.30
N GLY A 12 -13.61 7.03 -1.21
CA GLY A 12 -12.56 6.02 -1.26
C GLY A 12 -12.68 4.97 -0.14
N GLU A 13 -13.88 4.81 0.44
CA GLU A 13 -14.18 3.80 1.43
C GLU A 13 -14.82 2.57 0.76
N HIS A 14 -14.48 1.37 1.24
CA HIS A 14 -15.02 0.13 0.71
C HIS A 14 -16.51 0.00 1.03
N ARG A 15 -17.36 -0.22 0.03
CA ARG A 15 -18.75 -0.61 0.27
C ARG A 15 -18.78 -2.02 0.82
N ILE A 16 -19.09 -2.15 2.11
CA ILE A 16 -19.34 -3.43 2.76
C ILE A 16 -20.66 -3.97 2.19
N CYS A 17 -20.60 -4.95 1.29
CA CYS A 17 -21.73 -5.84 1.07
C CYS A 17 -21.81 -6.78 2.27
N SER A 18 -22.80 -6.59 3.13
CA SER A 18 -23.20 -7.55 4.15
C SER A 18 -23.68 -8.85 3.48
N ASP A 19 -23.23 -9.95 4.08
CA ASP A 19 -23.74 -11.32 3.86
C ASP A 19 -23.48 -12.02 2.52
N SER A 20 -22.33 -12.67 2.45
CA SER A 20 -22.22 -14.09 2.07
C SER A 20 -20.77 -14.54 2.23
N ALA A 21 -20.55 -15.61 3.00
CA ALA A 21 -19.26 -16.25 3.21
C ALA A 21 -18.82 -16.97 1.91
N GLU A 22 -18.34 -16.22 0.92
CA GLU A 22 -17.56 -16.78 -0.17
C GLU A 22 -16.09 -16.83 0.23
N PRO A 23 -15.34 -17.88 -0.12
CA PRO A 23 -13.95 -18.03 0.27
C PRO A 23 -13.12 -16.87 -0.30
N GLU A 24 -12.30 -16.24 0.54
CA GLU A 24 -11.42 -15.08 0.28
C GLU A 24 -10.63 -15.13 -1.05
N LYS A 25 -10.42 -16.35 -1.59
CA LYS A 25 -9.70 -16.58 -2.86
C LYS A 25 -10.46 -16.19 -4.12
N GLN A 26 -11.78 -16.08 -4.08
CA GLN A 26 -12.61 -15.74 -5.25
C GLN A 26 -12.83 -14.23 -5.46
N ARG A 27 -12.57 -13.41 -4.44
CA ARG A 27 -12.90 -11.97 -4.45
C ARG A 27 -11.97 -11.08 -5.27
N MET A 28 -10.82 -11.54 -5.77
CA MET A 28 -9.84 -10.65 -6.40
C MET A 28 -9.06 -11.29 -7.55
N GLN A 29 -9.68 -11.52 -8.66
CA GLN A 29 -8.96 -11.82 -9.90
C GLN A 29 -8.75 -10.54 -10.72
N PHE A 30 -7.86 -9.66 -10.27
CA PHE A 30 -7.46 -8.48 -11.04
C PHE A 30 -5.94 -8.44 -11.21
N ASN A 31 -5.51 -7.84 -12.29
CA ASN A 31 -4.13 -7.47 -12.56
C ASN A 31 -3.81 -6.15 -11.84
N VAL A 32 -2.58 -5.93 -11.47
CA VAL A 32 -2.17 -4.68 -10.82
C VAL A 32 -1.09 -3.99 -11.63
N TYR A 33 -1.38 -2.77 -12.05
CA TYR A 33 -0.43 -1.93 -12.76
C TYR A 33 0.08 -0.81 -11.86
N PHE A 34 1.38 -0.61 -11.79
CA PHE A 34 2.01 0.36 -10.89
C PHE A 34 2.67 1.51 -11.66
N LEU A 35 2.32 2.75 -11.31
CA LEU A 35 3.05 3.94 -11.74
C LEU A 35 4.03 4.37 -10.64
N GLY A 36 5.33 4.25 -10.91
CA GLY A 36 6.41 4.42 -9.94
C GLY A 36 6.69 3.13 -9.16
N ILE A 37 6.74 1.98 -9.86
CA ILE A 37 6.84 0.63 -9.27
C ILE A 37 8.12 0.41 -8.44
N GLY A 38 9.23 1.10 -8.78
CA GLY A 38 10.52 1.00 -8.09
C GLY A 38 10.61 1.77 -6.77
N GLY A 39 9.60 2.57 -6.42
CA GLY A 39 9.55 3.23 -5.12
C GLY A 39 9.50 2.22 -3.97
N ILE A 40 10.11 2.57 -2.80
CA ILE A 40 10.25 1.63 -1.67
C ILE A 40 8.92 1.00 -1.23
N GLY A 41 7.86 1.77 -1.07
CA GLY A 41 6.54 1.25 -0.68
C GLY A 41 5.76 0.64 -1.85
N MET A 42 6.02 1.06 -3.09
CA MET A 42 5.38 0.53 -4.30
C MET A 42 5.93 -0.85 -4.63
N SER A 43 7.25 -1.02 -4.56
CA SER A 43 7.92 -2.31 -4.77
C SER A 43 7.48 -3.38 -3.78
N ALA A 44 7.26 -3.00 -2.51
CA ALA A 44 6.72 -3.91 -1.51
C ALA A 44 5.30 -4.38 -1.88
N LEU A 45 4.42 -3.47 -2.33
CA LEU A 45 3.08 -3.84 -2.81
C LEU A 45 3.14 -4.72 -4.06
N ALA A 46 3.97 -4.37 -5.05
CA ALA A 46 4.14 -5.14 -6.27
C ALA A 46 4.54 -6.60 -5.96
N ARG A 47 5.55 -6.77 -5.11
CA ARG A 47 6.03 -8.09 -4.66
C ARG A 47 4.97 -8.86 -3.85
N TYR A 48 4.20 -8.16 -3.02
CA TYR A 48 3.08 -8.78 -2.31
C TYR A 48 2.05 -9.36 -3.29
N PHE A 49 1.65 -8.60 -4.32
CA PHE A 49 0.70 -9.08 -5.32
C PHE A 49 1.25 -10.22 -6.18
N LEU A 50 2.54 -10.20 -6.54
CA LEU A 50 3.19 -11.33 -7.21
C LEU A 50 3.13 -12.60 -6.35
N HIS A 51 3.41 -12.48 -5.04
CA HIS A 51 3.31 -13.60 -4.11
C HIS A 51 1.87 -14.15 -4.00
N GLU A 52 0.88 -13.29 -4.06
CA GLU A 52 -0.54 -13.68 -4.11
C GLU A 52 -0.97 -14.26 -5.48
N GLY A 53 -0.02 -14.45 -6.40
CA GLY A 53 -0.26 -15.01 -7.73
C GLY A 53 -0.94 -14.05 -8.72
N ARG A 54 -0.87 -12.74 -8.48
CA ARG A 54 -1.40 -11.72 -9.39
C ARG A 54 -0.40 -11.40 -10.48
N ARG A 55 -0.92 -11.03 -11.65
CA ARG A 55 -0.08 -10.41 -12.68
C ARG A 55 0.21 -8.97 -12.27
N VAL A 56 1.47 -8.60 -12.36
CA VAL A 56 1.97 -7.28 -12.02
C VAL A 56 2.74 -6.71 -13.19
N ALA A 57 2.44 -5.47 -13.53
CA ALA A 57 3.25 -4.67 -14.45
C ALA A 57 3.37 -3.24 -13.93
N GLY A 58 4.25 -2.46 -14.51
CA GLY A 58 4.32 -1.05 -14.16
C GLY A 58 5.43 -0.30 -14.87
N TYR A 59 5.40 0.99 -14.61
CA TYR A 59 6.38 1.96 -15.06
C TYR A 59 7.22 2.46 -13.90
N ASP A 60 8.50 2.68 -14.15
CA ASP A 60 9.34 3.54 -13.33
C ASP A 60 10.27 4.37 -14.21
N ARG A 61 10.60 5.59 -13.77
CA ARG A 61 11.50 6.47 -14.52
C ARG A 61 12.94 5.96 -14.53
N VAL A 62 13.33 5.22 -13.51
CA VAL A 62 14.73 4.81 -13.28
C VAL A 62 14.81 3.33 -12.95
N ARG A 63 15.67 2.61 -13.68
CA ARG A 63 16.03 1.25 -13.34
C ARG A 63 16.84 1.23 -12.02
N SER A 64 16.49 0.33 -11.12
CA SER A 64 17.09 0.23 -9.80
C SER A 64 17.15 -1.23 -9.35
N HIS A 65 17.88 -1.50 -8.27
CA HIS A 65 17.91 -2.84 -7.67
C HIS A 65 16.49 -3.34 -7.30
N LEU A 66 15.58 -2.44 -6.90
CA LEU A 66 14.20 -2.83 -6.57
C LEU A 66 13.41 -3.22 -7.83
N THR A 67 13.57 -2.50 -8.95
CA THR A 67 12.92 -2.88 -10.20
C THR A 67 13.50 -4.18 -10.75
N ASP A 68 14.83 -4.38 -10.71
CA ASP A 68 15.46 -5.64 -11.11
C ASP A 68 14.93 -6.82 -10.28
N GLN A 69 14.73 -6.62 -8.98
CA GLN A 69 14.17 -7.65 -8.09
C GLN A 69 12.71 -7.99 -8.46
N ILE A 70 11.88 -6.99 -8.73
CA ILE A 70 10.47 -7.20 -9.10
C ILE A 70 10.37 -7.90 -10.46
N GLU A 71 11.23 -7.52 -11.42
CA GLU A 71 11.32 -8.20 -12.72
C GLU A 71 11.73 -9.66 -12.56
N ALA A 72 12.72 -9.95 -11.69
CA ALA A 72 13.15 -11.32 -11.39
C ALA A 72 12.05 -12.15 -10.69
N GLU A 73 11.14 -11.50 -9.96
CA GLU A 73 9.98 -12.12 -9.31
C GLU A 73 8.78 -12.28 -10.28
N GLY A 74 8.88 -11.78 -11.54
CA GLY A 74 7.90 -12.03 -12.60
C GLY A 74 7.03 -10.84 -13.01
N ALA A 75 7.32 -9.62 -12.56
CA ALA A 75 6.65 -8.42 -13.08
C ALA A 75 7.19 -7.99 -14.44
N VAL A 76 6.35 -7.30 -15.21
CA VAL A 76 6.76 -6.63 -16.44
C VAL A 76 6.96 -5.15 -16.14
N VAL A 77 8.21 -4.68 -16.21
CA VAL A 77 8.55 -3.27 -15.93
C VAL A 77 9.09 -2.61 -17.19
N HIS A 78 8.67 -1.37 -17.45
CA HIS A 78 9.24 -0.54 -18.48
C HIS A 78 9.64 0.84 -17.93
N TYR A 79 10.48 1.57 -18.68
CA TYR A 79 11.13 2.78 -18.19
C TYR A 79 10.90 3.99 -19.10
N GLU A 80 10.12 3.81 -20.16
CA GLU A 80 9.70 4.88 -21.07
C GLU A 80 8.26 5.29 -20.73
N GLU A 81 8.04 6.60 -20.57
CA GLU A 81 6.70 7.17 -20.34
C GLU A 81 5.90 7.17 -21.64
N ASP A 82 5.37 6.00 -22.00
CA ASP A 82 4.59 5.82 -23.23
C ASP A 82 3.45 4.80 -22.98
N PRO A 83 2.18 5.21 -23.17
CA PRO A 83 1.05 4.28 -23.09
C PRO A 83 1.13 3.06 -24.03
N ALA A 84 1.94 3.13 -25.09
CA ALA A 84 2.16 1.99 -25.98
C ALA A 84 2.94 0.86 -25.30
N GLN A 85 3.72 1.15 -24.26
CA GLN A 85 4.48 0.18 -23.48
C GLN A 85 3.62 -0.61 -22.49
N ILE A 86 2.41 -0.15 -22.17
CA ILE A 86 1.49 -0.88 -21.29
C ILE A 86 1.20 -2.26 -21.90
N PRO A 87 1.49 -3.39 -21.20
CA PRO A 87 1.24 -4.71 -21.75
C PRO A 87 -0.24 -4.95 -22.04
N VAL A 88 -0.54 -5.71 -23.10
CA VAL A 88 -1.92 -5.97 -23.57
C VAL A 88 -2.81 -6.51 -22.44
N ASP A 89 -2.29 -7.39 -21.60
CA ASP A 89 -3.03 -8.00 -20.47
C ASP A 89 -3.48 -6.98 -19.42
N PHE A 90 -2.93 -5.76 -19.43
CA PHE A 90 -3.24 -4.68 -18.48
C PHE A 90 -4.08 -3.55 -19.09
N ARG A 91 -4.56 -3.71 -20.33
CA ARG A 91 -5.34 -2.68 -21.03
C ARG A 91 -6.85 -2.82 -20.89
N ASP A 92 -7.32 -3.76 -20.11
CA ASP A 92 -8.74 -3.96 -19.82
C ASP A 92 -9.09 -3.36 -18.43
N PRO A 93 -9.92 -2.28 -18.40
CA PRO A 93 -10.32 -1.65 -17.15
C PRO A 93 -11.20 -2.56 -16.26
N ALA A 94 -11.81 -3.60 -16.81
CA ALA A 94 -12.60 -4.56 -16.03
C ALA A 94 -11.74 -5.53 -15.21
N THR A 95 -10.47 -5.67 -15.55
CA THR A 95 -9.57 -6.65 -14.93
C THR A 95 -8.29 -6.06 -14.37
N THR A 96 -8.09 -4.74 -14.47
CA THR A 96 -6.84 -4.09 -14.04
C THR A 96 -7.11 -2.92 -13.10
N ILE A 97 -6.42 -2.93 -11.96
CA ILE A 97 -6.37 -1.79 -11.02
C ILE A 97 -5.01 -1.09 -11.19
N VAL A 98 -5.05 0.23 -11.24
CA VAL A 98 -3.84 1.06 -11.36
C VAL A 98 -3.50 1.66 -9.99
N VAL A 99 -2.28 1.41 -9.53
CA VAL A 99 -1.76 1.96 -8.27
C VAL A 99 -0.73 3.03 -8.58
N TYR A 100 -0.85 4.20 -7.98
CA TYR A 100 0.12 5.27 -8.18
C TYR A 100 0.56 5.91 -6.86
N THR A 101 1.69 6.60 -6.91
CA THR A 101 2.22 7.41 -5.80
C THR A 101 2.09 8.90 -6.13
N PRO A 102 1.93 9.80 -5.12
CA PRO A 102 1.91 11.25 -5.35
C PRO A 102 3.15 11.81 -6.07
N ALA A 103 4.27 11.07 -6.08
CA ALA A 103 5.46 11.45 -6.83
C ALA A 103 5.29 11.40 -8.36
N VAL A 104 4.26 10.71 -8.86
CA VAL A 104 3.93 10.67 -10.29
C VAL A 104 3.16 11.95 -10.65
N PRO A 105 3.65 12.74 -11.62
CA PRO A 105 2.99 13.98 -12.03
C PRO A 105 1.56 13.74 -12.55
N ALA A 106 0.68 14.71 -12.32
CA ALA A 106 -0.71 14.59 -12.75
C ALA A 106 -0.88 14.54 -14.28
N ASP A 107 0.10 15.07 -15.01
CA ASP A 107 0.20 15.09 -16.47
C ASP A 107 0.97 13.90 -17.06
N HIS A 108 1.39 12.93 -16.26
CA HIS A 108 2.03 11.70 -16.71
C HIS A 108 1.18 10.99 -17.78
N ALA A 109 1.79 10.66 -18.91
CA ALA A 109 1.07 10.18 -20.11
C ALA A 109 0.22 8.94 -19.83
N GLU A 110 0.79 7.95 -19.14
CA GLU A 110 0.06 6.72 -18.82
C GLU A 110 -1.04 6.95 -17.77
N LEU A 111 -0.81 7.81 -16.76
CA LEU A 111 -1.83 8.15 -15.77
C LEU A 111 -3.04 8.83 -16.43
N ARG A 112 -2.78 9.70 -17.41
CA ARG A 112 -3.84 10.31 -18.22
C ARG A 112 -4.55 9.28 -19.07
N TRP A 113 -3.79 8.38 -19.70
CA TRP A 113 -4.36 7.32 -20.54
C TRP A 113 -5.29 6.42 -19.71
N PHE A 114 -4.87 5.95 -18.53
CA PHE A 114 -5.70 5.13 -17.64
C PHE A 114 -6.98 5.88 -17.21
N ARG A 115 -6.87 7.17 -16.86
CA ARG A 115 -8.04 8.00 -16.51
C ARG A 115 -9.04 8.12 -17.65
N GLN A 116 -8.55 8.35 -18.87
CA GLN A 116 -9.39 8.51 -20.06
C GLN A 116 -10.08 7.20 -20.47
N ASN A 117 -9.49 6.06 -20.13
CA ASN A 117 -10.03 4.75 -20.49
C ASN A 117 -10.82 4.08 -19.35
N GLY A 118 -11.16 4.81 -18.28
CA GLY A 118 -12.10 4.36 -17.24
C GLY A 118 -11.54 3.32 -16.29
N PHE A 119 -10.23 3.26 -16.10
CA PHE A 119 -9.59 2.36 -15.13
C PHE A 119 -9.86 2.80 -13.69
N GLU A 120 -9.95 1.84 -12.78
CA GLU A 120 -9.88 2.10 -11.35
C GLU A 120 -8.45 2.48 -10.98
N ILE A 121 -8.29 3.69 -10.44
CA ILE A 121 -6.98 4.26 -10.10
C ILE A 121 -6.96 4.63 -8.64
N VAL A 122 -6.05 4.02 -7.89
CA VAL A 122 -5.95 4.20 -6.44
C VAL A 122 -4.55 4.65 -6.03
N LYS A 123 -4.47 5.44 -4.96
CA LYS A 123 -3.18 5.77 -4.34
C LYS A 123 -2.60 4.53 -3.63
N ARG A 124 -1.26 4.48 -3.52
CA ARG A 124 -0.54 3.47 -2.73
C ARG A 124 -1.15 3.26 -1.34
N SER A 125 -1.47 4.35 -0.65
CA SER A 125 -2.06 4.30 0.71
C SER A 125 -3.45 3.69 0.73
N GLN A 126 -4.28 3.93 -0.27
CA GLN A 126 -5.59 3.31 -0.39
C GLN A 126 -5.47 1.80 -0.62
N MET A 127 -4.54 1.38 -1.49
CA MET A 127 -4.27 -0.03 -1.73
C MET A 127 -3.74 -0.73 -0.47
N LEU A 128 -2.86 -0.08 0.30
CA LEU A 128 -2.38 -0.62 1.57
C LEU A 128 -3.51 -0.72 2.60
N GLY A 129 -4.38 0.29 2.69
CA GLY A 129 -5.59 0.26 3.51
C GLY A 129 -6.51 -0.90 3.13
N TYR A 130 -6.71 -1.14 1.84
CA TYR A 130 -7.47 -2.28 1.33
C TYR A 130 -6.86 -3.62 1.77
N LEU A 131 -5.55 -3.81 1.59
CA LEU A 131 -4.85 -5.04 2.01
C LEU A 131 -4.85 -5.26 3.52
N SER A 132 -5.07 -4.22 4.31
CA SER A 132 -5.16 -4.29 5.77
C SER A 132 -6.52 -4.79 6.28
N GLN A 133 -7.54 -4.80 5.42
CA GLN A 133 -8.87 -5.29 5.80
C GLN A 133 -8.84 -6.77 6.13
N GLY A 134 -9.58 -7.17 7.16
CA GLY A 134 -9.62 -8.55 7.63
C GLY A 134 -8.32 -9.05 8.28
N LYS A 135 -7.28 -8.21 8.40
CA LYS A 135 -6.03 -8.53 9.08
C LYS A 135 -5.99 -7.89 10.47
N PHE A 136 -5.17 -8.45 11.36
CA PHE A 136 -4.79 -7.81 12.61
C PHE A 136 -3.63 -6.86 12.33
N VAL A 137 -3.89 -5.55 12.38
CA VAL A 137 -2.99 -4.49 11.91
C VAL A 137 -2.23 -3.86 13.07
N MET A 138 -0.90 -3.92 13.00
CA MET A 138 0.01 -3.22 13.88
C MET A 138 0.64 -2.08 13.07
N ALA A 139 0.17 -0.86 13.26
CA ALA A 139 0.60 0.29 12.49
C ALA A 139 1.53 1.18 13.33
N VAL A 140 2.68 1.52 12.79
CA VAL A 140 3.70 2.36 13.46
C VAL A 140 3.80 3.68 12.73
N ALA A 141 3.35 4.75 13.38
CA ALA A 141 3.41 6.12 12.94
C ALA A 141 4.43 6.92 13.77
N GLY A 142 4.65 8.16 13.38
CA GLY A 142 5.49 9.14 14.09
C GLY A 142 6.53 9.78 13.19
N THR A 143 6.98 10.97 13.56
CA THR A 143 7.94 11.72 12.75
C THR A 143 9.30 11.03 12.66
N HIS A 144 9.71 10.30 13.70
CA HIS A 144 10.98 9.58 13.74
C HIS A 144 10.81 8.15 14.23
N GLY A 145 11.71 7.25 13.81
CA GLY A 145 11.78 5.88 14.32
C GLY A 145 10.79 4.88 13.71
N LYS A 146 9.91 5.29 12.82
CA LYS A 146 8.91 4.42 12.15
C LYS A 146 9.50 3.12 11.62
N THR A 147 10.44 3.20 10.69
CA THR A 147 11.04 2.03 10.02
C THR A 147 11.72 1.09 11.01
N THR A 148 12.45 1.63 11.98
CA THR A 148 13.12 0.83 13.01
C THR A 148 12.10 0.08 13.86
N THR A 149 11.10 0.78 14.36
CA THR A 149 10.06 0.19 15.22
C THR A 149 9.20 -0.81 14.43
N THR A 150 8.81 -0.50 13.21
CA THR A 150 8.07 -1.44 12.34
C THR A 150 8.90 -2.70 12.08
N THR A 151 10.21 -2.57 11.85
CA THR A 151 11.11 -3.71 11.68
C THR A 151 11.18 -4.58 12.94
N LEU A 152 11.24 -3.97 14.13
CA LEU A 152 11.22 -4.70 15.41
C LEU A 152 9.89 -5.43 15.62
N VAL A 153 8.76 -4.76 15.36
CA VAL A 153 7.43 -5.37 15.41
C VAL A 153 7.33 -6.55 14.45
N ALA A 154 7.78 -6.38 13.21
CA ALA A 154 7.82 -7.45 12.21
C ALA A 154 8.69 -8.64 12.65
N TRP A 155 9.87 -8.35 13.22
CA TRP A 155 10.78 -9.37 13.73
C TRP A 155 10.18 -10.17 14.88
N LEU A 156 9.61 -9.49 15.88
CA LEU A 156 8.94 -10.14 17.01
C LEU A 156 7.75 -10.99 16.54
N ASN A 157 6.93 -10.42 15.66
CA ASN A 157 5.78 -11.12 15.09
C ASN A 157 6.21 -12.39 14.34
N HIS A 158 7.27 -12.32 13.54
CA HIS A 158 7.80 -13.47 12.82
C HIS A 158 8.33 -14.55 13.77
N ARG A 159 9.03 -14.17 14.86
CA ARG A 159 9.65 -15.11 15.80
C ARG A 159 8.67 -15.74 16.78
N VAL A 160 7.68 -14.97 17.26
CA VAL A 160 6.79 -15.40 18.35
C VAL A 160 5.55 -16.12 17.82
N THR A 161 5.04 -15.71 16.66
CA THR A 161 3.73 -16.16 16.18
C THR A 161 3.78 -17.02 14.91
N GLY A 162 4.97 -17.36 14.44
CA GLY A 162 5.14 -18.19 13.24
C GLY A 162 4.79 -17.51 11.92
N GLY A 163 4.56 -16.20 11.93
CA GLY A 163 4.46 -15.45 10.70
C GLY A 163 3.30 -14.47 10.61
N GLY A 164 3.64 -13.31 10.13
CA GLY A 164 2.75 -12.27 9.65
C GLY A 164 3.49 -11.49 8.58
N SER A 165 2.76 -10.79 7.74
CA SER A 165 3.38 -9.95 6.72
C SER A 165 3.77 -8.59 7.31
N ALA A 166 4.75 -7.92 6.69
CA ALA A 166 5.10 -6.56 7.05
C ALA A 166 5.48 -5.73 5.82
N PHE A 167 4.99 -4.50 5.76
CA PHE A 167 5.41 -3.47 4.81
C PHE A 167 6.30 -2.46 5.54
N LEU A 168 7.55 -2.37 5.10
CA LEU A 168 8.59 -1.56 5.72
C LEU A 168 8.92 -0.34 4.85
N GLY A 169 9.16 0.80 5.45
CA GLY A 169 9.55 2.03 4.75
C GLY A 169 11.00 2.06 4.27
N GLY A 170 11.73 0.97 4.44
CA GLY A 170 13.12 0.80 4.00
C GLY A 170 13.51 -0.66 3.91
N ILE A 171 14.68 -0.91 3.33
CA ILE A 171 15.25 -2.28 3.28
C ILE A 171 15.80 -2.61 4.67
N SER A 172 15.13 -3.53 5.37
CA SER A 172 15.60 -4.03 6.66
C SER A 172 16.81 -4.94 6.49
N ARG A 173 17.84 -4.72 7.29
CA ARG A 173 19.01 -5.62 7.33
C ARG A 173 18.67 -7.02 7.83
N ASN A 174 17.69 -7.13 8.74
CA ASN A 174 17.27 -8.41 9.32
C ASN A 174 16.53 -9.30 8.31
N PHE A 175 15.83 -8.69 7.36
CA PHE A 175 15.05 -9.38 6.34
C PHE A 175 15.63 -9.26 4.94
N SER A 176 16.66 -8.42 4.74
CA SER A 176 17.22 -8.04 3.42
C SER A 176 16.13 -7.60 2.44
N SER A 177 15.07 -6.98 2.95
CA SER A 177 13.85 -6.66 2.19
C SER A 177 13.07 -5.51 2.81
N ASN A 178 12.25 -4.86 2.01
CA ASN A 178 11.21 -3.91 2.41
C ASN A 178 9.84 -4.59 2.59
N LEU A 179 9.75 -5.89 2.30
CA LEU A 179 8.56 -6.71 2.47
C LEU A 179 8.92 -7.97 3.24
N VAL A 180 8.11 -8.30 4.25
CA VAL A 180 8.13 -9.60 4.92
C VAL A 180 6.83 -10.31 4.57
N LEU A 181 6.91 -11.52 4.08
CA LEU A 181 5.75 -12.35 3.76
C LEU A 181 5.55 -13.40 4.85
N GLY A 182 4.31 -13.59 5.27
CA GLY A 182 3.93 -14.58 6.25
C GLY A 182 2.49 -15.05 6.03
N SER A 183 2.21 -16.29 6.43
CA SER A 183 0.90 -16.94 6.23
C SER A 183 -0.16 -16.50 7.24
N GLY A 184 0.21 -15.76 8.28
CA GLY A 184 -0.71 -15.33 9.34
C GLY A 184 -1.55 -14.09 8.97
N ARG A 185 -2.64 -13.88 9.72
CA ARG A 185 -3.50 -12.70 9.55
C ARG A 185 -2.90 -11.41 10.11
N ARG A 186 -1.70 -11.45 10.71
CA ARG A 186 -1.04 -10.27 11.26
C ARG A 186 -0.32 -9.49 10.19
N LEU A 187 -0.42 -8.16 10.29
CA LEU A 187 0.19 -7.22 9.36
C LEU A 187 0.86 -6.10 10.15
N ALA A 188 2.18 -6.01 10.06
CA ALA A 188 2.90 -4.84 10.53
C ALA A 188 3.08 -3.85 9.38
N VAL A 189 2.74 -2.60 9.59
CA VAL A 189 2.87 -1.57 8.55
C VAL A 189 3.51 -0.31 9.11
N GLU A 190 4.38 0.30 8.32
CA GLU A 190 4.82 1.66 8.54
C GLU A 190 3.71 2.60 8.09
N ALA A 191 3.17 3.35 9.04
CA ALA A 191 2.06 4.29 8.85
C ALA A 191 2.64 5.69 8.62
N ASP A 192 2.81 6.02 7.33
CA ASP A 192 3.44 7.27 6.90
C ASP A 192 2.45 8.43 7.04
N GLU A 193 2.84 9.48 7.79
CA GLU A 193 2.07 10.71 7.96
C GLU A 193 2.11 11.59 6.71
N PHE A 194 3.10 11.41 5.84
CA PHE A 194 3.18 12.15 4.59
C PHE A 194 1.89 12.00 3.77
N ASP A 195 1.37 13.09 3.23
CA ASP A 195 0.08 13.13 2.49
C ASP A 195 -1.10 12.51 3.28
N ARG A 196 -1.01 12.49 4.63
CA ARG A 196 -2.01 11.88 5.53
C ARG A 196 -2.32 10.42 5.18
N SER A 197 -1.37 9.70 4.60
CA SER A 197 -1.52 8.32 4.14
C SER A 197 -1.92 7.35 5.25
N PHE A 198 -1.43 7.57 6.47
CA PHE A 198 -1.74 6.74 7.65
C PHE A 198 -3.23 6.76 8.03
N LEU A 199 -3.98 7.79 7.66
CA LEU A 199 -5.42 7.86 7.88
C LEU A 199 -6.24 6.89 6.98
N ARG A 200 -5.58 6.08 6.18
CA ARG A 200 -6.21 4.99 5.42
C ARG A 200 -6.13 3.63 6.13
N LEU A 201 -5.55 3.61 7.33
CA LEU A 201 -5.38 2.39 8.13
C LEU A 201 -6.32 2.41 9.34
N TRP A 202 -6.89 1.24 9.65
CA TRP A 202 -7.65 1.00 10.89
C TRP A 202 -6.88 -0.02 11.71
N PRO A 203 -5.96 0.42 12.58
CA PRO A 203 -5.10 -0.50 13.34
C PRO A 203 -5.83 -1.16 14.50
N ASP A 204 -5.39 -2.37 14.85
CA ASP A 204 -5.67 -3.01 16.13
C ASP A 204 -4.64 -2.58 17.17
N VAL A 205 -3.41 -2.28 16.71
CA VAL A 205 -2.35 -1.68 17.53
C VAL A 205 -1.78 -0.49 16.80
N ALA A 206 -1.91 0.70 17.35
CA ALA A 206 -1.27 1.92 16.86
C ALA A 206 -0.09 2.30 17.74
N VAL A 207 1.08 2.45 17.15
CA VAL A 207 2.28 2.98 17.83
C VAL A 207 2.55 4.36 17.26
N VAL A 208 2.73 5.37 18.13
CA VAL A 208 3.18 6.71 17.74
C VAL A 208 4.51 6.98 18.42
N THR A 209 5.60 6.87 17.69
CA THR A 209 6.97 6.98 18.22
C THR A 209 7.35 8.40 18.63
N SER A 210 6.92 9.39 17.86
CA SER A 210 7.09 10.83 18.16
C SER A 210 6.10 11.65 17.32
N ALA A 211 5.84 12.89 17.75
CA ALA A 211 5.00 13.85 17.05
C ALA A 211 5.69 15.22 16.97
N ASP A 212 6.97 15.21 16.62
CA ASP A 212 7.76 16.43 16.45
C ASP A 212 7.32 17.19 15.19
N ALA A 213 7.63 18.47 15.12
CA ALA A 213 7.29 19.31 13.98
C ALA A 213 8.08 18.88 12.74
N ASP A 214 7.43 18.16 11.85
CA ASP A 214 7.95 17.73 10.55
C ASP A 214 6.86 17.89 9.48
N HIS A 215 7.23 17.83 8.21
CA HIS A 215 6.30 17.94 7.07
C HIS A 215 5.37 19.16 7.16
N LEU A 216 5.88 20.32 7.65
CA LEU A 216 5.09 21.54 7.79
C LEU A 216 4.67 22.15 6.44
N ASP A 217 5.32 21.78 5.35
CA ASP A 217 4.91 22.05 3.98
C ASP A 217 3.55 21.43 3.62
N ILE A 218 3.19 20.30 4.26
CA ILE A 218 1.92 19.57 4.06
C ILE A 218 0.89 19.98 5.11
N TYR A 219 1.30 20.06 6.36
CA TYR A 219 0.39 20.30 7.49
C TYR A 219 0.16 21.76 7.78
N GLY A 220 1.07 22.65 7.38
CA GLY A 220 1.06 24.08 7.66
C GLY A 220 1.48 24.41 9.09
N THR A 221 0.97 23.72 10.10
CA THR A 221 1.31 23.94 11.52
C THR A 221 1.58 22.63 12.26
N HIS A 222 2.30 22.71 13.38
CA HIS A 222 2.54 21.57 14.25
C HIS A 222 1.24 21.06 14.90
N GLU A 223 0.31 21.96 15.21
CA GLU A 223 -1.00 21.63 15.75
C GLU A 223 -1.80 20.76 14.76
N ALA A 224 -1.78 21.10 13.47
CA ALA A 224 -2.48 20.31 12.44
C ALA A 224 -1.85 18.91 12.27
N LEU A 225 -0.54 18.78 12.43
CA LEU A 225 0.14 17.48 12.45
C LEU A 225 -0.29 16.66 13.67
N ARG A 226 -0.31 17.25 14.86
CA ARG A 226 -0.76 16.58 16.10
C ARG A 226 -2.23 16.16 16.03
N GLU A 227 -3.08 16.99 15.42
CA GLU A 227 -4.48 16.64 15.18
C GLU A 227 -4.59 15.42 14.24
N ALA A 228 -3.77 15.33 13.18
CA ALA A 228 -3.75 14.17 12.31
C ALA A 228 -3.32 12.89 13.04
N PHE A 229 -2.31 12.95 13.95
CA PHE A 229 -1.98 11.82 14.82
C PHE A 229 -3.14 11.45 15.75
N SER A 230 -3.86 12.44 16.30
CA SER A 230 -5.03 12.19 17.13
C SER A 230 -6.15 11.50 16.33
N GLN A 231 -6.38 11.91 15.08
CA GLN A 231 -7.30 11.25 14.17
C GLN A 231 -6.88 9.79 13.89
N PHE A 232 -5.59 9.54 13.65
CA PHE A 232 -5.05 8.20 13.44
C PHE A 232 -5.28 7.30 14.67
N ILE A 233 -5.03 7.80 15.88
CA ILE A 233 -5.31 7.07 17.12
C ILE A 233 -6.82 6.82 17.26
N GLY A 234 -7.66 7.77 16.88
CA GLY A 234 -9.12 7.64 16.87
C GLY A 234 -9.66 6.57 15.90
N GLN A 235 -8.84 6.09 14.95
CA GLN A 235 -9.19 5.02 14.02
C GLN A 235 -8.84 3.60 14.54
N ILE A 236 -8.32 3.50 15.76
CA ILE A 236 -8.07 2.19 16.37
C ILE A 236 -9.39 1.43 16.49
N ARG A 237 -9.36 0.17 16.05
CA ARG A 237 -10.54 -0.70 16.11
C ARG A 237 -10.96 -0.96 17.55
N GLU A 238 -12.24 -1.26 17.75
CA GLU A 238 -12.76 -1.63 19.08
C GLU A 238 -11.94 -2.78 19.69
N GLY A 239 -11.51 -2.61 20.94
CA GLY A 239 -10.62 -3.55 21.63
C GLY A 239 -9.13 -3.42 21.28
N GLY A 240 -8.77 -2.49 20.40
CA GLY A 240 -7.38 -2.20 20.06
C GLY A 240 -6.70 -1.29 21.07
N VAL A 241 -5.39 -1.06 20.89
CA VAL A 241 -4.55 -0.30 21.81
C VAL A 241 -3.66 0.72 21.11
N SER A 242 -3.38 1.83 21.77
CA SER A 242 -2.32 2.78 21.40
C SER A 242 -1.10 2.64 22.32
N ILE A 243 0.09 2.83 21.76
CA ILE A 243 1.39 2.80 22.47
C ILE A 243 2.17 4.06 22.10
#